data_1758c4a500449b5d258c3a2573f2826c
#
_entry.id   1758c4a500449b5d258c3a2573f2826c
#
_cell.length_a   1.000
_cell.length_b   1.000
_cell.length_c   1.000
_cell.angle_alpha   90.00
_cell.angle_beta   90.00
_cell.angle_gamma   90.00
#
_symmetry.space_group_name_H-M   'P 1'
#
loop_
_entity.id
_entity.type
_entity.pdbx_description
1 polymer ?
#
loop_
_entity_poly.entity_id
_entity_poly.type
_entity_poly.pdbx_seq_one_letter_code
_entity_poly.pdbx_strand_id
1 'polypeptide(L)'
;MDERIKKYLTDIQKAIDEIEATVSEKGRNFDVFVSDFVFRKFVERNIEIIGEAMNRILKIEPNIKITSSRKIVDTRNYIIHSYDSLLPDILWSIVINHIPKLSAEIQSLTTKTRS
;
A
#
# COMPACT_ATOMS: atom_id res chain seq x y z
N MET A 1 -16.35 -11.77 -8.94
CA MET A 1 -15.05 -11.06 -9.09
C MET A 1 -14.02 -12.02 -9.67
N ASP A 2 -13.18 -11.52 -10.55
CA ASP A 2 -12.09 -12.30 -11.16
C ASP A 2 -11.19 -12.88 -10.06
N GLU A 3 -10.84 -14.16 -10.19
CA GLU A 3 -10.02 -14.85 -9.18
C GLU A 3 -8.63 -14.24 -9.04
N ARG A 4 -8.07 -13.71 -10.14
CA ARG A 4 -6.78 -13.04 -10.08
C ARG A 4 -6.86 -11.77 -9.25
N ILE A 5 -7.94 -11.01 -9.39
CA ILE A 5 -8.17 -9.81 -8.60
C ILE A 5 -8.29 -10.16 -7.12
N LYS A 6 -9.03 -11.22 -6.78
CA LYS A 6 -9.13 -11.67 -5.39
C LYS A 6 -7.77 -11.97 -4.79
N LYS A 7 -6.92 -12.67 -5.54
CA LYS A 7 -5.57 -12.98 -5.08
C LYS A 7 -4.76 -11.71 -4.84
N TYR A 8 -4.81 -10.76 -5.77
CA TYR A 8 -4.06 -9.50 -5.61
C TYR A 8 -4.60 -8.68 -4.44
N LEU A 9 -5.91 -8.67 -4.22
CA LEU A 9 -6.48 -7.98 -3.05
C LEU A 9 -6.02 -8.63 -1.74
N THR A 10 -5.91 -9.94 -1.70
CA THR A 10 -5.39 -10.66 -0.53
C THR A 10 -3.93 -10.30 -0.29
N ASP A 11 -3.11 -10.25 -1.34
CA ASP A 11 -1.71 -9.86 -1.23
C ASP A 11 -1.58 -8.42 -0.70
N ILE A 12 -2.42 -7.51 -1.20
CA ILE A 12 -2.43 -6.12 -0.75
C ILE A 12 -2.82 -6.03 0.72
N GLN A 13 -3.88 -6.73 1.13
CA GLN A 13 -4.33 -6.69 2.52
C GLN A 13 -3.26 -7.23 3.47
N LYS A 14 -2.56 -8.29 3.08
CA LYS A 14 -1.46 -8.82 3.88
C LYS A 14 -0.36 -7.78 4.06
N ALA A 15 0.02 -7.08 2.98
CA ALA A 15 1.04 -6.04 3.06
C ALA A 15 0.59 -4.87 3.93
N ILE A 16 -0.68 -4.48 3.83
CA ILE A 16 -1.27 -3.43 4.67
C ILE A 16 -1.19 -3.83 6.14
N ASP A 17 -1.59 -5.06 6.45
CA ASP A 17 -1.59 -5.55 7.83
C ASP A 17 -0.18 -5.55 8.42
N GLU A 18 0.82 -5.92 7.63
CA GLU A 18 2.21 -5.88 8.05
C GLU A 18 2.69 -4.45 8.33
N ILE A 19 2.33 -3.50 7.46
CA ILE A 19 2.67 -2.08 7.68
C ILE A 19 2.02 -1.59 8.97
N GLU A 20 0.72 -1.83 9.14
CA GLU A 20 -0.02 -1.33 10.30
C GLU A 20 0.47 -1.94 11.60
N ALA A 21 0.79 -3.23 11.60
CA ALA A 21 1.35 -3.88 12.78
C ALA A 21 2.70 -3.26 13.18
N THR A 22 3.54 -2.98 12.19
CA THR A 22 4.86 -2.39 12.45
C THR A 22 4.72 -0.94 12.92
N VAL A 23 3.84 -0.16 12.31
CA VAL A 23 3.57 1.22 12.76
C VAL A 23 3.04 1.23 14.20
N SER A 24 2.16 0.29 14.53
CA SER A 24 1.63 0.17 15.88
C SER A 24 2.73 -0.14 16.91
N GLU A 25 3.66 -1.03 16.55
CA GLU A 25 4.78 -1.40 17.40
C GLU A 25 5.77 -0.24 17.57
N LYS A 26 6.14 0.43 16.49
CA LYS A 26 7.17 1.48 16.49
C LYS A 26 6.63 2.84 16.91
N GLY A 27 5.32 3.04 16.84
CA GLY A 27 4.69 4.33 17.09
C GLY A 27 4.48 5.12 15.81
N ARG A 28 3.41 5.91 15.83
CA ARG A 28 3.00 6.72 14.67
C ARG A 28 3.73 8.05 14.70
N ASN A 29 5.03 8.01 14.52
CA ASN A 29 5.93 9.15 14.70
C ASN A 29 6.88 9.25 13.50
N PHE A 30 6.82 10.36 12.77
CA PHE A 30 7.63 10.57 11.58
C PHE A 30 9.13 10.56 11.87
N ASP A 31 9.54 11.16 13.00
CA ASP A 31 10.97 11.21 13.35
C ASP A 31 11.54 9.81 13.60
N VAL A 32 10.75 8.94 14.23
CA VAL A 32 11.12 7.53 14.42
C VAL A 32 11.24 6.85 13.05
N PHE A 33 10.26 7.08 12.17
CA PHE A 33 10.26 6.50 10.83
C PHE A 33 11.50 6.92 10.05
N VAL A 34 11.85 8.20 10.08
CA VAL A 34 13.02 8.72 9.36
C VAL A 34 14.31 8.12 9.90
N SER A 35 14.44 8.00 11.22
CA SER A 35 15.69 7.55 11.84
C SER A 35 15.87 6.04 11.87
N ASP A 36 14.79 5.27 11.72
CA ASP A 36 14.84 3.81 11.75
C ASP A 36 14.91 3.25 10.33
N PHE A 37 16.12 2.95 9.89
CA PHE A 37 16.37 2.47 8.53
C PHE A 37 15.59 1.18 8.23
N VAL A 38 15.54 0.25 9.18
CA VAL A 38 14.86 -1.02 8.99
C VAL A 38 13.36 -0.81 8.84
N PHE A 39 12.78 0.06 9.67
CA PHE A 39 11.37 0.41 9.58
C PHE A 39 11.04 1.01 8.21
N ARG A 40 11.85 1.98 7.76
CA ARG A 40 11.64 2.60 6.46
C ARG A 40 11.69 1.58 5.31
N LYS A 41 12.72 0.72 5.33
CA LYS A 41 12.88 -0.29 4.27
C LYS A 41 11.75 -1.30 4.26
N PHE A 42 11.25 -1.66 5.43
CA PHE A 42 10.11 -2.57 5.54
C PHE A 42 8.85 -1.96 4.93
N VAL A 43 8.56 -0.71 5.26
CA VAL A 43 7.40 0.00 4.71
C VAL A 43 7.55 0.19 3.20
N GLU A 44 8.73 0.62 2.76
CA GLU A 44 9.03 0.80 1.35
C GLU A 44 8.77 -0.48 0.55
N ARG A 45 9.27 -1.61 1.05
CA ARG A 45 9.07 -2.89 0.38
C ARG A 45 7.60 -3.27 0.30
N ASN A 46 6.86 -3.07 1.38
CA ASN A 46 5.43 -3.39 1.38
C ASN A 46 4.63 -2.46 0.46
N ILE A 47 5.00 -1.19 0.35
CA ILE A 47 4.35 -0.29 -0.60
C ILE A 47 4.64 -0.72 -2.04
N GLU A 48 5.85 -1.19 -2.33
CA GLU A 48 6.16 -1.76 -3.65
C GLU A 48 5.26 -2.96 -3.97
N ILE A 49 5.08 -3.85 -3.01
CA ILE A 49 4.22 -5.02 -3.16
C ILE A 49 2.77 -4.59 -3.45
N ILE A 50 2.27 -3.64 -2.68
CA ILE A 50 0.93 -3.11 -2.87
C ILE A 50 0.78 -2.49 -4.26
N GLY A 51 1.74 -1.65 -4.66
CA GLY A 51 1.71 -0.99 -5.96
C GLY A 51 1.77 -1.96 -7.13
N GLU A 52 2.59 -3.00 -7.02
CA GLU A 52 2.68 -4.03 -8.05
C GLU A 52 1.36 -4.77 -8.21
N ALA A 53 0.76 -5.20 -7.10
CA ALA A 53 -0.52 -5.89 -7.13
C ALA A 53 -1.62 -4.98 -7.68
N MET A 54 -1.64 -3.71 -7.25
CA MET A 54 -2.62 -2.74 -7.73
C MET A 54 -2.49 -2.49 -9.23
N ASN A 55 -1.27 -2.41 -9.73
CA ASN A 55 -1.03 -2.24 -11.17
C ASN A 55 -1.60 -3.42 -11.96
N ARG A 56 -1.44 -4.63 -11.46
CA ARG A 56 -2.00 -5.83 -12.10
C ARG A 56 -3.53 -5.82 -12.08
N ILE A 57 -4.13 -5.40 -10.97
CA ILE A 57 -5.58 -5.26 -10.85
C ILE A 57 -6.10 -4.26 -11.88
N LEU A 58 -5.46 -3.11 -12.02
CA LEU A 58 -5.88 -2.07 -12.96
C LEU A 58 -5.80 -2.52 -14.42
N LYS A 59 -4.91 -3.44 -14.74
CA LYS A 59 -4.83 -4.02 -16.09
C LYS A 59 -6.01 -4.93 -16.39
N ILE A 60 -6.57 -5.58 -15.36
CA ILE A 60 -7.72 -6.47 -15.51
C ILE A 60 -9.02 -5.66 -15.43
N GLU A 61 -9.12 -4.77 -14.47
CA GLU A 61 -10.32 -3.98 -14.19
C GLU A 61 -9.95 -2.51 -13.99
N PRO A 62 -9.80 -1.74 -15.10
CA PRO A 62 -9.38 -0.33 -15.00
C PRO A 62 -10.30 0.55 -14.18
N ASN A 63 -11.56 0.16 -14.05
CA ASN A 63 -12.60 0.95 -13.37
C ASN A 63 -12.89 0.46 -11.96
N ILE A 64 -12.02 -0.36 -11.39
CA ILE A 64 -12.21 -0.84 -10.03
C ILE A 64 -12.35 0.34 -9.05
N LYS A 65 -13.24 0.20 -8.08
CA LYS A 65 -13.56 1.30 -7.16
C LYS A 65 -12.60 1.35 -5.98
N ILE A 66 -11.36 1.74 -6.30
CA ILE A 66 -10.31 2.00 -5.32
C ILE A 66 -9.75 3.38 -5.63
N THR A 67 -10.09 4.37 -4.82
CA THR A 67 -9.82 5.78 -5.13
C THR A 67 -8.33 6.11 -5.15
N SER A 68 -7.52 5.42 -4.34
CA SER A 68 -6.08 5.66 -4.26
C SER A 68 -5.25 4.80 -5.20
N SER A 69 -5.89 4.04 -6.11
CA SER A 69 -5.18 3.05 -6.92
C SER A 69 -4.05 3.65 -7.75
N ARG A 70 -4.30 4.75 -8.45
CA ARG A 70 -3.28 5.39 -9.29
C ARG A 70 -2.17 6.01 -8.45
N LYS A 71 -2.51 6.61 -7.33
CA LYS A 71 -1.51 7.20 -6.42
C LYS A 71 -0.55 6.12 -5.91
N ILE A 72 -1.07 4.96 -5.58
CA ILE A 72 -0.25 3.86 -5.08
C ILE A 72 0.66 3.30 -6.17
N VAL A 73 0.15 3.13 -7.39
CA VAL A 73 0.97 2.68 -8.51
C VAL A 73 2.06 3.71 -8.83
N ASP A 74 1.74 4.99 -8.82
CA ASP A 74 2.71 6.05 -9.09
C ASP A 74 3.79 6.08 -8.01
N THR A 75 3.43 5.86 -6.75
CA THR A 75 4.38 5.79 -5.65
C THR A 75 5.33 4.61 -5.81
N ARG A 76 4.81 3.44 -6.17
CA ARG A 76 5.63 2.26 -6.45
C ARG A 76 6.62 2.55 -7.58
N ASN A 77 6.17 3.19 -8.65
CA ASN A 77 7.05 3.53 -9.77
C ASN A 77 8.12 4.52 -9.33
N TYR A 78 7.76 5.48 -8.49
CA TYR A 78 8.73 6.43 -7.93
C TYR A 78 9.80 5.71 -7.11
N ILE A 79 9.40 4.75 -6.28
CA ILE A 79 10.32 3.99 -5.42
C ILE A 79 11.37 3.25 -6.26
N ILE A 80 10.94 2.55 -7.30
CA ILE A 80 11.86 1.73 -8.10
C ILE A 80 12.77 2.56 -9.02
N HIS A 81 12.45 3.84 -9.25
CA HIS A 81 13.25 4.70 -10.11
C HIS A 81 13.97 5.82 -9.36
N SER A 82 13.80 5.90 -8.05
CA SER A 82 14.38 6.98 -7.26
C SER A 82 15.40 6.45 -6.25
N TYR A 83 16.52 7.15 -6.14
CA TYR A 83 17.53 6.91 -5.10
C TYR A 83 17.59 8.07 -4.13
N ASP A 84 16.56 8.92 -4.13
CA ASP A 84 16.53 10.20 -3.43
C ASP A 84 16.11 10.05 -1.97
N SER A 85 16.70 10.87 -1.11
CA SER A 85 16.37 10.94 0.31
C SER A 85 15.03 11.58 0.62
N LEU A 86 14.35 12.16 -0.37
CA LEU A 86 13.01 12.73 -0.21
C LEU A 86 11.93 11.66 -0.04
N LEU A 87 12.29 10.41 -0.29
CA LEU A 87 11.36 9.30 -0.24
C LEU A 87 10.66 9.10 1.11
N PRO A 88 11.31 9.31 2.27
CA PRO A 88 10.62 9.12 3.55
C PRO A 88 9.35 9.96 3.72
N ASP A 89 9.34 11.19 3.24
CA ASP A 89 8.16 12.05 3.32
C ASP A 89 6.99 11.46 2.54
N ILE A 90 7.29 10.98 1.33
CA ILE A 90 6.29 10.39 0.43
C ILE A 90 5.75 9.11 1.04
N LEU A 91 6.63 8.24 1.51
CA LEU A 91 6.24 6.97 2.11
C LEU A 91 5.35 7.17 3.34
N TRP A 92 5.73 8.09 4.21
CA TRP A 92 4.96 8.37 5.43
C TRP A 92 3.58 8.92 5.09
N SER A 93 3.50 9.81 4.10
CA SER A 93 2.23 10.34 3.64
C SER A 93 1.30 9.23 3.15
N ILE A 94 1.85 8.24 2.44
CA ILE A 94 1.08 7.08 1.99
C ILE A 94 0.55 6.29 3.18
N VAL A 95 1.42 6.02 4.17
CA VAL A 95 1.05 5.25 5.36
C VAL A 95 -0.10 5.93 6.13
N ILE A 96 -0.01 7.25 6.32
CA ILE A 96 -0.97 7.98 7.15
C ILE A 96 -2.26 8.29 6.40
N ASN A 97 -2.17 8.67 5.12
CA ASN A 97 -3.31 9.21 4.38
C ASN A 97 -3.97 8.23 3.43
N HIS A 98 -3.24 7.22 2.94
CA HIS A 98 -3.77 6.33 1.90
C HIS A 98 -3.98 4.89 2.35
N ILE A 99 -3.12 4.37 3.21
CA ILE A 99 -3.23 2.96 3.64
C ILE A 99 -4.54 2.68 4.38
N PRO A 100 -4.98 3.52 5.34
CA PRO A 100 -6.25 3.24 6.02
C PRO A 100 -7.45 3.25 5.07
N LYS A 101 -7.46 4.19 4.12
CA LYS A 101 -8.53 4.28 3.13
C LYS A 101 -8.52 3.08 2.18
N LEU A 102 -7.34 2.69 1.74
CA LEU A 102 -7.18 1.51 0.89
C LEU A 102 -7.69 0.26 1.59
N SER A 103 -7.32 0.07 2.86
CA SER A 103 -7.77 -1.06 3.66
C SER A 103 -9.29 -1.12 3.72
N ALA A 104 -9.94 0.01 4.00
CA ALA A 104 -11.40 0.08 4.06
C ALA A 104 -12.04 -0.27 2.72
N GLU A 105 -11.49 0.23 1.63
CA GLU A 105 -12.02 -0.03 0.30
C GLU A 105 -11.88 -1.51 -0.10
N ILE A 106 -10.75 -2.13 0.23
CA ILE A 106 -10.52 -3.55 -0.03
C ILE A 106 -11.50 -4.40 0.77
N GLN A 107 -11.69 -4.08 2.05
CA GLN A 107 -12.63 -4.80 2.90
C GLN A 107 -14.05 -4.69 2.36
N SER A 108 -14.44 -3.52 1.88
CA SER A 108 -15.75 -3.31 1.26
C SER A 108 -15.92 -4.19 0.02
N LEU A 109 -14.93 -4.27 -0.84
CA LEU A 109 -14.98 -5.09 -2.06
C LEU A 109 -15.06 -6.58 -1.73
N THR A 110 -14.28 -7.06 -0.79
CA THR A 110 -14.27 -8.47 -0.41
C THR A 110 -15.55 -8.88 0.32
N THR A 111 -16.11 -8.00 1.13
CA THR A 111 -17.39 -8.25 1.82
C THR A 111 -18.52 -8.39 0.81
N LYS A 112 -18.59 -7.51 -0.19
CA LYS A 112 -19.60 -7.60 -1.26
C LYS A 112 -19.48 -8.90 -2.04
N THR A 113 -18.27 -9.37 -2.25
CA THR A 113 -18.02 -10.61 -2.98
C THR A 113 -18.51 -11.83 -2.20
N ARG A 114 -18.50 -11.77 -0.87
CA ARG A 114 -18.93 -12.86 0.01
C ARG A 114 -20.44 -12.96 0.13
N SER A 115 -21.14 -11.87 -0.09
CA SER A 115 -22.60 -11.89 -0.02
C SER A 115 -23.20 -12.23 -1.38
#